data_4c3d116bee6baaf6add6d2547c699ba5
#
_entry.id   4c3d116bee6baaf6add6d2547c699ba5
#
_cell.length_a   1.000
_cell.length_b   1.000
_cell.length_c   1.000
_cell.angle_alpha   90.00
_cell.angle_beta   90.00
_cell.angle_gamma   90.00
#
_symmetry.space_group_name_H-M   'P 1'
#
loop_
_entity.id
_entity.type
_entity.pdbx_description
1 polymer ?
#
loop_
_entity_poly.entity_id
_entity_poly.type
_entity_poly.pdbx_seq_one_letter_code
_entity_poly.pdbx_strand_id
1 'polypeptide(L)'
;MILGDKYKAGWGRRNTLSSLFTLLIWFIRGLFFRLFWRSSKGLVLIGPSVKIISGHKLSVGKNFIIESGAEINCISSEGIQLGEKVTIGSYATIRPSNLYGGAVGMGLKIGNHSNIGPYSYIGCSGYIEIGNNVMMAPRVSLYAENHNFDSIDVPMKDQGVTTASIIIEDDCWIAANSVILSGVRIGKGSVIAAGS
;
A
#
# COMPACT_ATOMS: atom_id res chain seq x y z
N MET A 1 -10.48 -21.24 1.42
CA MET A 1 -11.75 -21.09 0.64
C MET A 1 -11.86 -19.65 0.12
N ILE A 2 -10.95 -19.25 -0.78
CA ILE A 2 -10.90 -17.87 -1.32
C ILE A 2 -11.58 -17.77 -2.69
N LEU A 3 -11.72 -18.87 -3.41
CA LEU A 3 -12.18 -18.90 -4.79
C LEU A 3 -13.59 -19.48 -5.00
N GLY A 4 -14.08 -20.35 -4.11
CA GLY A 4 -15.28 -21.15 -4.37
C GLY A 4 -16.59 -20.36 -4.52
N ASP A 5 -16.86 -19.39 -3.67
CA ASP A 5 -18.16 -18.70 -3.63
C ASP A 5 -18.21 -17.45 -4.53
N LYS A 6 -17.07 -16.83 -4.78
CA LYS A 6 -16.98 -15.65 -5.67
C LYS A 6 -17.26 -15.99 -7.15
N TYR A 7 -16.97 -17.22 -7.57
CA TYR A 7 -17.23 -17.67 -8.96
C TYR A 7 -18.66 -18.16 -9.19
N LYS A 8 -19.50 -18.29 -8.16
CA LYS A 8 -20.90 -18.75 -8.31
C LYS A 8 -21.86 -17.66 -8.82
N ALA A 9 -21.51 -16.39 -8.67
CA ALA A 9 -22.38 -15.27 -9.02
C ALA A 9 -22.14 -14.81 -10.47
N GLY A 10 -22.66 -15.56 -11.46
CA GLY A 10 -22.74 -15.08 -12.85
C GLY A 10 -21.46 -15.20 -13.69
N TRP A 11 -20.40 -15.85 -13.19
CA TRP A 11 -19.16 -16.06 -13.96
C TRP A 11 -19.31 -17.21 -14.95
N GLY A 12 -19.29 -16.90 -16.26
CA GLY A 12 -19.25 -17.91 -17.31
C GLY A 12 -17.94 -18.71 -17.30
N ARG A 13 -17.98 -19.96 -17.81
CA ARG A 13 -16.82 -20.88 -17.81
C ARG A 13 -15.53 -20.25 -18.38
N ARG A 14 -15.64 -19.48 -19.48
CA ARG A 14 -14.48 -18.82 -20.11
C ARG A 14 -13.83 -17.78 -19.19
N ASN A 15 -14.62 -16.94 -18.51
CA ASN A 15 -14.12 -15.94 -17.57
C ASN A 15 -13.45 -16.60 -16.36
N THR A 16 -14.04 -17.67 -15.84
CA THR A 16 -13.46 -18.44 -14.73
C THR A 16 -12.12 -19.04 -15.12
N LEU A 17 -12.00 -19.69 -16.28
CA LEU A 17 -10.75 -20.28 -16.75
C LEU A 17 -9.67 -19.22 -16.99
N SER A 18 -10.02 -18.11 -17.64
CA SER A 18 -9.09 -16.98 -17.86
C SER A 18 -8.56 -16.42 -16.54
N SER A 19 -9.45 -16.20 -15.57
CA SER A 19 -9.04 -15.70 -14.25
C SER A 19 -8.17 -16.68 -13.49
N LEU A 20 -8.50 -17.96 -13.50
CA LEU A 20 -7.70 -19.00 -12.85
C LEU A 20 -6.30 -19.09 -13.46
N PHE A 21 -6.19 -19.02 -14.79
CA PHE A 21 -4.91 -19.00 -15.49
C PHE A 21 -4.08 -17.76 -15.09
N THR A 22 -4.69 -16.58 -15.06
CA THR A 22 -4.04 -15.35 -14.61
C THR A 22 -3.54 -15.47 -13.17
N LEU A 23 -4.39 -15.96 -12.26
CA LEU A 23 -4.03 -16.15 -10.85
C LEU A 23 -2.94 -17.20 -10.66
N LEU A 24 -2.88 -18.25 -11.50
CA LEU A 24 -1.80 -19.22 -11.48
C LEU A 24 -0.45 -18.56 -11.82
N ILE A 25 -0.41 -17.71 -12.84
CA ILE A 25 0.79 -16.95 -13.19
C ILE A 25 1.20 -16.03 -12.03
N TRP A 26 0.25 -15.32 -11.42
CA TRP A 26 0.53 -14.45 -10.28
C TRP A 26 1.04 -15.22 -9.06
N PHE A 27 0.54 -16.43 -8.86
CA PHE A 27 1.01 -17.32 -7.80
C PHE A 27 2.46 -17.77 -8.03
N ILE A 28 2.80 -18.21 -9.25
CA ILE A 28 4.18 -18.60 -9.60
C ILE A 28 5.13 -17.43 -9.37
N ARG A 29 4.75 -16.21 -9.78
CA ARG A 29 5.52 -15.00 -9.48
C ARG A 29 5.67 -14.78 -7.97
N GLY A 30 4.60 -14.98 -7.21
CA GLY A 30 4.59 -14.89 -5.75
C GLY A 30 5.59 -15.84 -5.09
N LEU A 31 5.69 -17.09 -5.57
CA LEU A 31 6.67 -18.07 -5.06
C LEU A 31 8.11 -17.60 -5.26
N PHE A 32 8.41 -16.92 -6.38
CA PHE A 32 9.74 -16.41 -6.65
C PHE A 32 10.04 -15.16 -5.81
N PHE A 33 9.19 -14.17 -5.79
CA PHE A 33 9.44 -12.89 -5.11
C PHE A 33 9.59 -13.04 -3.60
N ARG A 34 8.80 -13.92 -2.97
CA ARG A 34 8.81 -14.14 -1.51
C ARG A 34 10.17 -14.61 -0.96
N LEU A 35 11.04 -15.15 -1.82
CA LEU A 35 12.38 -15.59 -1.41
C LEU A 35 13.29 -14.43 -0.98
N PHE A 36 12.98 -13.22 -1.43
CA PHE A 36 13.75 -12.01 -1.16
C PHE A 36 13.13 -11.12 -0.07
N TRP A 37 12.03 -11.59 0.58
CA TRP A 37 11.33 -10.83 1.60
C TRP A 37 11.75 -11.22 3.01
N ARG A 38 11.59 -10.28 3.95
CA ARG A 38 11.84 -10.55 5.36
C ARG A 38 10.97 -11.71 5.88
N SER A 39 9.68 -11.68 5.54
CA SER A 39 8.76 -12.76 5.85
C SER A 39 7.54 -12.73 4.93
N SER A 40 6.97 -13.92 4.67
CA SER A 40 5.68 -14.05 3.98
C SER A 40 4.98 -15.32 4.44
N LYS A 41 3.65 -15.25 4.59
CA LYS A 41 2.82 -16.39 5.02
C LYS A 41 1.73 -16.70 3.99
N GLY A 42 1.43 -17.98 3.81
CA GLY A 42 0.32 -18.44 2.97
C GLY A 42 0.44 -18.08 1.49
N LEU A 43 -0.70 -17.78 0.87
CA LEU A 43 -0.80 -17.46 -0.55
C LEU A 43 -0.31 -16.03 -0.81
N VAL A 44 0.52 -15.88 -1.83
CA VAL A 44 1.01 -14.59 -2.34
C VAL A 44 0.75 -14.55 -3.84
N LEU A 45 0.02 -13.53 -4.31
CA LEU A 45 -0.30 -13.30 -5.70
C LEU A 45 0.34 -12.00 -6.18
N ILE A 46 1.17 -12.06 -7.22
CA ILE A 46 1.90 -10.90 -7.75
C ILE A 46 1.60 -10.70 -9.23
N GLY A 47 0.94 -9.59 -9.54
CA GLY A 47 0.64 -9.15 -10.90
C GLY A 47 1.89 -8.83 -11.72
N PRO A 48 1.77 -8.71 -13.05
CA PRO A 48 2.87 -8.32 -13.92
C PRO A 48 3.35 -6.88 -13.62
N SER A 49 4.59 -6.59 -13.98
CA SER A 49 5.23 -5.26 -13.82
C SER A 49 5.26 -4.73 -12.38
N VAL A 50 5.01 -5.56 -11.38
CA VAL A 50 5.19 -5.18 -9.97
C VAL A 50 6.67 -5.01 -9.69
N LYS A 51 7.00 -3.93 -8.97
CA LYS A 51 8.35 -3.62 -8.49
C LYS A 51 8.38 -3.66 -6.96
N ILE A 52 9.34 -4.38 -6.40
CA ILE A 52 9.59 -4.42 -4.95
C ILE A 52 11.08 -4.17 -4.73
N ILE A 53 11.38 -3.05 -4.09
CA ILE A 53 12.75 -2.58 -3.85
C ILE A 53 13.08 -2.83 -2.39
N SER A 54 14.26 -3.39 -2.11
CA SER A 54 14.70 -3.75 -0.75
C SER A 54 13.73 -4.68 -0.02
N GLY A 55 13.24 -5.71 -0.70
CA GLY A 55 12.24 -6.66 -0.19
C GLY A 55 12.60 -7.33 1.15
N HIS A 56 13.89 -7.38 1.53
CA HIS A 56 14.34 -7.86 2.84
C HIS A 56 13.77 -7.07 4.02
N LYS A 57 13.12 -5.92 3.79
CA LYS A 57 12.39 -5.13 4.77
C LYS A 57 10.86 -5.25 4.65
N LEU A 58 10.36 -6.12 3.75
CA LEU A 58 8.94 -6.38 3.56
C LEU A 58 8.50 -7.61 4.36
N SER A 59 7.46 -7.45 5.17
CA SER A 59 6.76 -8.54 5.86
C SER A 59 5.31 -8.56 5.44
N VAL A 60 4.79 -9.73 5.00
CA VAL A 60 3.40 -9.89 4.60
C VAL A 60 2.73 -11.06 5.31
N GLY A 61 1.49 -10.88 5.71
CA GLY A 61 0.63 -11.91 6.27
C GLY A 61 0.07 -12.86 5.18
N LYS A 62 -0.89 -13.70 5.57
CA LYS A 62 -1.51 -14.66 4.65
C LYS A 62 -2.38 -13.97 3.61
N ASN A 63 -2.44 -14.58 2.40
CA ASN A 63 -3.34 -14.18 1.33
C ASN A 63 -3.11 -12.73 0.85
N PHE A 64 -1.86 -12.38 0.63
CA PHE A 64 -1.44 -11.10 0.11
C PHE A 64 -1.59 -11.04 -1.41
N ILE A 65 -2.15 -9.95 -1.90
CA ILE A 65 -2.31 -9.68 -3.33
C ILE A 65 -1.67 -8.33 -3.64
N ILE A 66 -0.83 -8.29 -4.67
CA ILE A 66 -0.35 -7.05 -5.26
C ILE A 66 -0.62 -7.08 -6.75
N GLU A 67 -1.38 -6.10 -7.21
CA GLU A 67 -1.86 -6.04 -8.59
C GLU A 67 -0.82 -5.44 -9.53
N SER A 68 -1.12 -5.51 -10.82
CA SER A 68 -0.22 -5.12 -11.91
C SER A 68 0.32 -3.70 -11.77
N GLY A 69 1.61 -3.52 -12.02
CA GLY A 69 2.27 -2.22 -12.08
C GLY A 69 2.46 -1.52 -10.72
N ALA A 70 2.02 -2.11 -9.61
CA ALA A 70 2.24 -1.51 -8.30
C ALA A 70 3.73 -1.51 -7.91
N GLU A 71 4.15 -0.50 -7.15
CA GLU A 71 5.52 -0.34 -6.67
C GLU A 71 5.56 -0.24 -5.14
N ILE A 72 6.41 -1.05 -4.50
CA ILE A 72 6.70 -0.96 -3.08
C ILE A 72 8.20 -0.72 -2.91
N ASN A 73 8.58 0.49 -2.52
CA ASN A 73 9.91 0.78 -2.03
C ASN A 73 9.94 0.51 -0.51
N CYS A 74 10.78 -0.42 -0.07
CA CYS A 74 10.87 -0.80 1.34
C CYS A 74 12.09 -0.14 2.04
N ILE A 75 12.78 0.83 1.42
CA ILE A 75 13.91 1.54 2.05
C ILE A 75 13.36 2.46 3.14
N SER A 76 13.31 1.95 4.37
CA SER A 76 12.75 2.65 5.53
C SER A 76 13.38 2.13 6.82
N SER A 77 13.27 2.87 7.92
CA SER A 77 13.80 2.44 9.23
C SER A 77 12.99 1.26 9.80
N GLU A 78 11.66 1.34 9.78
CA GLU A 78 10.75 0.35 10.38
C GLU A 78 10.35 -0.78 9.40
N GLY A 79 10.61 -0.61 8.09
CA GLY A 79 10.16 -1.52 7.05
C GLY A 79 8.72 -1.31 6.64
N ILE A 80 8.23 -2.24 5.79
CA ILE A 80 6.84 -2.29 5.34
C ILE A 80 6.21 -3.56 5.91
N GLN A 81 5.17 -3.40 6.72
CA GLN A 81 4.50 -4.48 7.43
C GLN A 81 3.04 -4.56 6.99
N LEU A 82 2.66 -5.65 6.34
CA LEU A 82 1.32 -5.87 5.81
C LEU A 82 0.68 -7.07 6.50
N GLY A 83 -0.52 -6.90 6.99
CA GLY A 83 -1.31 -7.93 7.67
C GLY A 83 -1.83 -9.02 6.74
N GLU A 84 -2.78 -9.81 7.24
CA GLU A 84 -3.44 -10.87 6.46
C GLU A 84 -4.49 -10.29 5.51
N LYS A 85 -4.64 -10.88 4.32
CA LYS A 85 -5.62 -10.48 3.28
C LYS A 85 -5.53 -9.01 2.88
N VAL A 86 -4.32 -8.48 2.83
CA VAL A 86 -4.05 -7.15 2.30
C VAL A 86 -3.98 -7.21 0.78
N THR A 87 -4.59 -6.22 0.13
CA THR A 87 -4.51 -6.05 -1.33
C THR A 87 -3.92 -4.67 -1.65
N ILE A 88 -2.90 -4.65 -2.50
CA ILE A 88 -2.35 -3.43 -3.08
C ILE A 88 -2.83 -3.35 -4.52
N GLY A 89 -3.62 -2.33 -4.82
CA GLY A 89 -4.25 -2.13 -6.14
C GLY A 89 -3.26 -1.77 -7.22
N SER A 90 -3.70 -1.92 -8.47
CA SER A 90 -2.89 -1.68 -9.66
C SER A 90 -2.30 -0.27 -9.67
N TYR A 91 -1.01 -0.17 -10.02
CA TYR A 91 -0.27 1.09 -10.10
C TYR A 91 -0.24 1.92 -8.81
N ALA A 92 -0.58 1.34 -7.66
CA ALA A 92 -0.37 1.99 -6.38
C ALA A 92 1.14 2.06 -6.06
N THR A 93 1.56 3.14 -5.42
CA THR A 93 2.96 3.39 -5.06
C THR A 93 3.08 3.57 -3.56
N ILE A 94 3.97 2.79 -2.93
CA ILE A 94 4.37 2.95 -1.52
C ILE A 94 5.82 3.40 -1.50
N ARG A 95 6.08 4.60 -0.96
CA ARG A 95 7.39 5.23 -1.03
C ARG A 95 7.75 5.95 0.28
N PRO A 96 8.59 5.35 1.13
CA PRO A 96 9.14 6.01 2.32
C PRO A 96 10.36 6.89 2.03
N SER A 97 11.18 6.53 1.02
CA SER A 97 12.45 7.18 0.74
C SER A 97 12.71 7.27 -0.77
N ASN A 98 13.58 8.19 -1.17
CA ASN A 98 14.09 8.27 -2.53
C ASN A 98 15.09 7.14 -2.82
N LEU A 99 15.21 6.75 -4.12
CA LEU A 99 16.17 5.72 -4.55
C LEU A 99 17.59 6.25 -4.74
N TYR A 100 17.72 7.55 -4.92
CA TYR A 100 19.00 8.22 -5.21
C TYR A 100 19.63 8.89 -3.98
N GLY A 101 19.20 8.47 -2.77
CA GLY A 101 19.75 8.95 -1.50
C GLY A 101 18.87 9.99 -0.81
N GLY A 102 19.38 10.57 0.27
CA GLY A 102 18.65 11.46 1.16
C GLY A 102 18.25 10.79 2.46
N ALA A 103 17.35 11.42 3.22
CA ALA A 103 16.87 10.88 4.48
C ALA A 103 16.09 9.57 4.27
N VAL A 104 16.32 8.63 5.18
CA VAL A 104 15.56 7.36 5.19
C VAL A 104 14.26 7.60 5.93
N GLY A 105 13.13 7.35 5.27
CA GLY A 105 11.82 7.48 5.88
C GLY A 105 11.49 6.38 6.88
N MET A 106 10.38 6.53 7.58
CA MET A 106 10.01 5.64 8.67
C MET A 106 9.39 4.33 8.17
N GLY A 107 8.36 4.39 7.34
CA GLY A 107 7.72 3.19 6.80
C GLY A 107 6.22 3.10 7.03
N LEU A 108 5.67 1.88 6.84
CA LEU A 108 4.23 1.66 6.77
C LEU A 108 3.84 0.36 7.48
N LYS A 109 2.75 0.42 8.23
CA LYS A 109 2.04 -0.74 8.74
C LYS A 109 0.60 -0.74 8.25
N ILE A 110 0.13 -1.87 7.73
CA ILE A 110 -1.28 -2.09 7.35
C ILE A 110 -1.80 -3.30 8.12
N GLY A 111 -2.95 -3.14 8.75
CA GLY A 111 -3.67 -4.20 9.47
C GLY A 111 -4.29 -5.24 8.52
N ASN A 112 -5.04 -6.16 9.09
CA ASN A 112 -5.66 -7.25 8.37
C ASN A 112 -6.88 -6.80 7.56
N HIS A 113 -7.17 -7.48 6.44
CA HIS A 113 -8.35 -7.27 5.61
C HIS A 113 -8.49 -5.85 5.03
N SER A 114 -7.38 -5.11 4.91
CA SER A 114 -7.34 -3.74 4.40
C SER A 114 -6.81 -3.71 2.97
N ASN A 115 -7.17 -2.68 2.21
CA ASN A 115 -6.66 -2.51 0.87
C ASN A 115 -6.17 -1.09 0.60
N ILE A 116 -5.19 -0.98 -0.29
CA ILE A 116 -4.80 0.26 -0.96
C ILE A 116 -5.44 0.22 -2.35
N GLY A 117 -6.26 1.23 -2.68
CA GLY A 117 -6.92 1.32 -3.99
C GLY A 117 -5.95 1.52 -5.15
N PRO A 118 -6.37 1.23 -6.40
CA PRO A 118 -5.54 1.48 -7.58
C PRO A 118 -5.12 2.95 -7.71
N TYR A 119 -3.92 3.17 -8.26
CA TYR A 119 -3.34 4.50 -8.49
C TYR A 119 -3.18 5.36 -7.23
N SER A 120 -3.22 4.77 -6.04
CA SER A 120 -3.00 5.46 -4.77
C SER A 120 -1.51 5.70 -4.53
N TYR A 121 -1.20 6.78 -3.81
CA TYR A 121 0.17 7.12 -3.40
C TYR A 121 0.29 7.14 -1.88
N ILE A 122 1.24 6.39 -1.34
CA ILE A 122 1.51 6.28 0.09
C ILE A 122 2.94 6.76 0.36
N GLY A 123 3.08 8.07 0.62
CA GLY A 123 4.34 8.72 0.96
C GLY A 123 4.62 8.59 2.45
N CYS A 124 5.26 7.50 2.84
CA CYS A 124 5.49 7.11 4.24
C CYS A 124 6.90 7.49 4.75
N SER A 125 7.38 8.68 4.41
CA SER A 125 8.58 9.29 4.98
C SER A 125 8.41 9.55 6.49
N GLY A 126 7.26 10.07 6.96
CA GLY A 126 6.78 9.86 8.33
C GLY A 126 6.11 8.49 8.44
N TYR A 127 5.89 8.00 9.65
CA TYR A 127 5.25 6.71 9.86
C TYR A 127 3.76 6.74 9.50
N ILE A 128 3.30 5.74 8.74
CA ILE A 128 1.89 5.57 8.44
C ILE A 128 1.40 4.26 9.05
N GLU A 129 0.32 4.32 9.82
CA GLU A 129 -0.39 3.16 10.34
C GLU A 129 -1.83 3.14 9.83
N ILE A 130 -2.20 2.03 9.18
CA ILE A 130 -3.54 1.76 8.68
C ILE A 130 -4.06 0.54 9.42
N GLY A 131 -5.20 0.65 10.05
CA GLY A 131 -5.85 -0.39 10.86
C GLY A 131 -6.40 -1.56 10.05
N ASN A 132 -7.25 -2.33 10.70
CA ASN A 132 -7.92 -3.50 10.11
C ASN A 132 -9.20 -3.05 9.37
N ASN A 133 -9.60 -3.83 8.36
CA ASN A 133 -10.82 -3.62 7.58
C ASN A 133 -10.92 -2.21 6.95
N VAL A 134 -9.80 -1.56 6.69
CA VAL A 134 -9.78 -0.25 6.04
C VAL A 134 -9.94 -0.42 4.55
N MET A 135 -10.92 0.26 3.98
CA MET A 135 -11.18 0.27 2.55
C MET A 135 -10.74 1.60 1.94
N MET A 136 -9.71 1.57 1.10
CA MET A 136 -9.27 2.73 0.34
C MET A 136 -9.68 2.59 -1.13
N ALA A 137 -10.40 3.59 -1.61
CA ALA A 137 -10.82 3.70 -3.00
C ALA A 137 -9.65 4.12 -3.91
N PRO A 138 -9.83 4.16 -5.25
CA PRO A 138 -8.78 4.58 -6.17
C PRO A 138 -8.28 6.02 -5.93
N ARG A 139 -6.98 6.25 -6.21
CA ARG A 139 -6.33 7.57 -6.17
C ARG A 139 -6.37 8.27 -4.82
N VAL A 140 -6.38 7.52 -3.73
CA VAL A 140 -6.17 8.08 -2.40
C VAL A 140 -4.68 8.38 -2.23
N SER A 141 -4.36 9.55 -1.69
CA SER A 141 -2.97 9.96 -1.43
C SER A 141 -2.75 10.22 0.05
N LEU A 142 -1.71 9.61 0.62
CA LEU A 142 -1.27 9.86 1.98
C LEU A 142 0.13 10.49 1.92
N TYR A 143 0.32 11.67 2.52
CA TYR A 143 1.58 12.37 2.57
C TYR A 143 2.00 12.59 4.03
N ALA A 144 2.92 11.78 4.53
CA ALA A 144 3.39 11.88 5.92
C ALA A 144 4.57 12.87 6.09
N GLU A 145 4.73 13.79 5.14
CA GLU A 145 5.70 14.88 5.18
C GLU A 145 5.13 16.15 4.57
N ASN A 146 5.66 17.29 4.99
CA ASN A 146 5.43 18.61 4.41
C ASN A 146 6.78 19.30 4.18
N HIS A 147 6.90 20.04 3.08
CA HIS A 147 8.03 20.95 2.89
C HIS A 147 7.89 22.18 3.78
N ASN A 148 9.01 22.60 4.38
CA ASN A 148 9.05 23.84 5.15
C ASN A 148 9.10 25.03 4.18
N PHE A 149 8.42 26.14 4.54
CA PHE A 149 8.29 27.33 3.72
C PHE A 149 8.28 28.64 4.53
N ASP A 150 8.94 28.61 5.69
CA ASP A 150 8.90 29.70 6.68
C ASP A 150 9.74 30.93 6.24
N SER A 151 10.72 30.73 5.36
CA SER A 151 11.60 31.80 4.88
C SER A 151 11.35 32.15 3.43
N ILE A 152 11.25 33.45 3.14
CA ILE A 152 11.18 33.96 1.75
C ILE A 152 12.56 34.08 1.11
N ASP A 153 13.64 34.08 1.89
CA ASP A 153 15.01 34.27 1.43
C ASP A 153 15.71 32.97 1.07
N VAL A 154 15.11 31.82 1.43
CA VAL A 154 15.65 30.50 1.18
C VAL A 154 14.72 29.74 0.24
N PRO A 155 15.21 29.14 -0.87
CA PRO A 155 14.38 28.31 -1.74
C PRO A 155 13.70 27.19 -0.94
N MET A 156 12.39 26.93 -1.18
CA MET A 156 11.62 25.92 -0.44
C MET A 156 12.29 24.54 -0.39
N LYS A 157 12.92 24.13 -1.50
CA LYS A 157 13.66 22.84 -1.58
C LYS A 157 14.81 22.73 -0.60
N ASP A 158 15.34 23.86 -0.13
CA ASP A 158 16.51 23.94 0.75
C ASP A 158 16.10 24.18 2.23
N GLN A 159 14.81 24.40 2.50
CA GLN A 159 14.28 24.60 3.87
C GLN A 159 13.98 23.27 4.59
N GLY A 160 14.15 22.12 3.89
CA GLY A 160 13.92 20.81 4.47
C GLY A 160 12.45 20.41 4.54
N VAL A 161 12.18 19.35 5.30
CA VAL A 161 10.85 18.76 5.47
C VAL A 161 10.55 18.50 6.93
N THR A 162 9.27 18.58 7.29
CA THR A 162 8.75 18.15 8.59
C THR A 162 7.88 16.91 8.37
N THR A 163 8.11 15.88 9.17
CA THR A 163 7.34 14.63 9.10
C THR A 163 6.47 14.46 10.34
N ALA A 164 5.25 13.96 10.17
CA ALA A 164 4.43 13.49 11.28
C ALA A 164 3.66 12.24 10.85
N SER A 165 3.26 11.41 11.82
CA SER A 165 2.57 10.15 11.53
C SER A 165 1.15 10.40 11.02
N ILE A 166 0.71 9.54 10.09
CA ILE A 166 -0.71 9.40 9.72
C ILE A 166 -1.22 8.12 10.35
N ILE A 167 -2.38 8.21 11.03
CA ILE A 167 -3.02 7.07 11.66
C ILE A 167 -4.44 6.95 11.14
N ILE A 168 -4.77 5.83 10.51
CA ILE A 168 -6.12 5.47 10.09
C ILE A 168 -6.55 4.27 10.92
N GLU A 169 -7.52 4.44 11.78
CA GLU A 169 -8.00 3.37 12.67
C GLU A 169 -8.83 2.33 11.90
N ASP A 170 -9.28 1.30 12.61
CA ASP A 170 -10.05 0.19 12.04
C ASP A 170 -11.38 0.63 11.42
N ASP A 171 -11.88 -0.17 10.48
CA ASP A 171 -13.23 -0.07 9.90
C ASP A 171 -13.50 1.26 9.16
N CYS A 172 -12.45 1.94 8.64
CA CYS A 172 -12.58 3.20 7.91
C CYS A 172 -12.80 2.99 6.40
N TRP A 173 -13.53 3.91 5.80
CA TRP A 173 -13.64 4.02 4.34
C TRP A 173 -13.07 5.37 3.87
N ILE A 174 -12.01 5.31 3.07
CA ILE A 174 -11.41 6.49 2.44
C ILE A 174 -11.83 6.48 0.96
N ALA A 175 -12.71 7.41 0.58
CA ALA A 175 -13.26 7.45 -0.75
C ALA A 175 -12.26 8.03 -1.79
N ALA A 176 -12.59 7.91 -3.07
CA ALA A 176 -11.68 8.20 -4.17
C ALA A 176 -11.19 9.66 -4.20
N ASN A 177 -9.93 9.84 -4.62
CA ASN A 177 -9.25 11.14 -4.75
C ASN A 177 -9.12 11.93 -3.43
N SER A 178 -9.28 11.30 -2.26
CA SER A 178 -9.02 11.94 -0.97
C SER A 178 -7.53 12.09 -0.73
N VAL A 179 -7.14 13.18 -0.06
CA VAL A 179 -5.75 13.49 0.30
C VAL A 179 -5.65 13.62 1.82
N ILE A 180 -4.83 12.77 2.45
CA ILE A 180 -4.60 12.79 3.91
C ILE A 180 -3.17 13.28 4.15
N LEU A 181 -3.05 14.34 4.92
CA LEU A 181 -1.79 15.02 5.18
C LEU A 181 -1.13 14.56 6.47
N SER A 182 0.13 14.91 6.61
CA SER A 182 0.98 14.68 7.76
C SER A 182 0.31 15.11 9.08
N GLY A 183 0.37 14.25 10.09
CA GLY A 183 -0.19 14.50 11.42
C GLY A 183 -1.67 14.16 11.59
N VAL A 184 -2.37 13.77 10.52
CA VAL A 184 -3.81 13.45 10.58
C VAL A 184 -4.05 12.10 11.24
N ARG A 185 -5.06 12.05 12.13
CA ARG A 185 -5.63 10.84 12.69
C ARG A 185 -7.09 10.70 12.27
N ILE A 186 -7.44 9.59 11.65
CA ILE A 186 -8.81 9.22 11.27
C ILE A 186 -9.28 8.17 12.27
N GLY A 187 -10.32 8.51 13.04
CA GLY A 187 -10.89 7.63 14.08
C GLY A 187 -11.63 6.43 13.48
N LYS A 188 -11.76 5.39 14.28
CA LYS A 188 -12.43 4.14 13.91
C LYS A 188 -13.84 4.38 13.34
N GLY A 189 -14.16 3.65 12.27
CA GLY A 189 -15.48 3.68 11.63
C GLY A 189 -15.77 4.95 10.82
N SER A 190 -14.77 5.80 10.59
CA SER A 190 -14.95 7.04 9.83
C SER A 190 -15.10 6.79 8.33
N VAL A 191 -15.85 7.67 7.68
CA VAL A 191 -15.95 7.75 6.22
C VAL A 191 -15.41 9.11 5.78
N ILE A 192 -14.38 9.10 4.96
CA ILE A 192 -13.82 10.28 4.30
C ILE A 192 -14.44 10.37 2.91
N ALA A 193 -15.11 11.47 2.61
CA ALA A 193 -15.81 11.66 1.34
C ALA A 193 -14.81 11.79 0.17
N ALA A 194 -15.28 11.49 -1.05
CA ALA A 194 -14.45 11.61 -2.24
C ALA A 194 -13.98 13.05 -2.46
N GLY A 195 -12.70 13.23 -2.79
CA GLY A 195 -12.12 14.53 -3.08
C GLY A 195 -11.86 15.41 -1.84
N SER A 196 -11.86 14.84 -0.63
CA SER A 196 -11.56 15.57 0.62
C SER A 196 -10.06 15.68 0.83
#